data_55ec04236e12ab1364014fe59965f3ca
#
_entry.id   55ec04236e12ab1364014fe59965f3ca
#
_cell.length_a   1.000
_cell.length_b   1.000
_cell.length_c   1.000
_cell.angle_alpha   90.00
_cell.angle_beta   90.00
_cell.angle_gamma   90.00
#
_symmetry.space_group_name_H-M   'P 1'
#
loop_
_entity.id
_entity.type
_entity.pdbx_description
1 polymer ?
#
loop_
_entity_poly.entity_id
_entity_poly.type
_entity_poly.pdbx_seq_one_letter_code
_entity_poly.pdbx_strand_id
1 'polypeptide(L)'
;MDKAILSSLYVSHLDPELSPLDRIRTRLPIDKEFYKSKICVLKEHGLVEKNDESKLSFIGRDALNVVLVGGVFDLIHPGHIHTLKAAKAQGDILVVVIARTSTAMKIKKDRRIYHDENTRRELVSSLSFVDLAIIGKEGTLYDTVEYVKPDIIALGYDQAHSEKDISVNCKKRNLNARVVRLNTPIPGTKSSDIKNELGEGDSFYRI
;
A
#
# COMPACT_ATOMS: atom_id res chain seq x y z
N MET A 1 17.04 8.07 -9.58
CA MET A 1 17.86 7.29 -8.65
C MET A 1 17.60 7.74 -7.19
N ASP A 2 17.76 8.98 -6.86
CA ASP A 2 17.63 9.50 -5.48
C ASP A 2 16.25 9.21 -4.88
N LYS A 3 15.15 9.48 -5.60
CA LYS A 3 13.81 9.08 -5.16
C LYS A 3 13.67 7.57 -4.88
N ALA A 4 14.32 6.71 -5.64
CA ALA A 4 14.27 5.26 -5.39
C ALA A 4 14.97 4.89 -4.08
N ILE A 5 16.08 5.55 -3.74
CA ILE A 5 16.79 5.35 -2.47
C ILE A 5 15.94 5.90 -1.31
N LEU A 6 15.40 7.12 -1.43
CA LEU A 6 14.52 7.69 -0.42
C LEU A 6 13.27 6.80 -0.19
N SER A 7 12.68 6.28 -1.28
CA SER A 7 11.56 5.34 -1.20
C SER A 7 11.94 4.04 -0.46
N SER A 8 13.13 3.50 -0.72
CA SER A 8 13.61 2.30 -0.03
C SER A 8 13.81 2.53 1.46
N LEU A 9 14.35 3.69 1.85
CA LEU A 9 14.47 4.09 3.26
C LEU A 9 13.10 4.20 3.94
N TYR A 10 12.16 4.88 3.30
CA TYR A 10 10.81 5.02 3.83
C TYR A 10 10.11 3.66 4.01
N VAL A 11 10.15 2.80 2.99
CA VAL A 11 9.50 1.49 3.02
C VAL A 11 10.15 0.58 4.07
N SER A 12 11.50 0.58 4.19
CA SER A 12 12.19 -0.21 5.21
C SER A 12 11.96 0.30 6.64
N HIS A 13 11.62 1.57 6.82
CA HIS A 13 11.19 2.10 8.11
C HIS A 13 9.81 1.52 8.54
N LEU A 14 8.89 1.35 7.59
CA LEU A 14 7.57 0.75 7.85
C LEU A 14 7.62 -0.78 7.96
N ASP A 15 8.53 -1.41 7.25
CA ASP A 15 8.68 -2.86 7.19
C ASP A 15 10.17 -3.21 7.16
N PRO A 16 10.77 -3.52 8.33
CA PRO A 16 12.20 -3.74 8.47
C PRO A 16 12.67 -5.14 8.05
N GLU A 17 11.82 -5.98 7.45
CA GLU A 17 12.19 -7.33 6.98
C GLU A 17 13.34 -7.29 5.96
N LEU A 18 13.41 -6.24 5.13
CA LEU A 18 14.49 -6.02 4.18
C LEU A 18 15.21 -4.69 4.46
N SER A 19 16.55 -4.71 4.38
CA SER A 19 17.33 -3.47 4.42
C SER A 19 16.99 -2.57 3.23
N PRO A 20 17.19 -1.25 3.32
CA PRO A 20 16.95 -0.33 2.19
C PRO A 20 17.74 -0.72 0.93
N LEU A 21 18.99 -1.19 1.10
CA LEU A 21 19.81 -1.65 -0.01
C LEU A 21 19.26 -2.92 -0.67
N ASP A 22 18.84 -3.90 0.12
CA ASP A 22 18.29 -5.14 -0.42
C ASP A 22 16.95 -4.88 -1.12
N ARG A 23 16.14 -4.01 -0.54
CA ARG A 23 14.86 -3.60 -1.14
C ARG A 23 15.03 -2.89 -2.49
N ILE A 24 16.01 -2.00 -2.63
CA ILE A 24 16.25 -1.35 -3.92
C ILE A 24 16.85 -2.31 -4.95
N ARG A 25 17.65 -3.30 -4.52
CA ARG A 25 18.23 -4.33 -5.39
C ARG A 25 17.19 -5.24 -6.04
N THR A 26 16.01 -5.37 -5.46
CA THR A 26 14.92 -6.12 -6.11
C THR A 26 14.45 -5.46 -7.42
N ARG A 27 14.76 -4.17 -7.62
CA ARG A 27 14.29 -3.36 -8.74
C ARG A 27 15.40 -2.79 -9.61
N LEU A 28 16.56 -2.50 -9.01
CA LEU A 28 17.66 -1.82 -9.68
C LEU A 28 18.99 -2.52 -9.34
N PRO A 29 19.82 -2.81 -10.35
CA PRO A 29 21.14 -3.42 -10.14
C PRO A 29 22.12 -2.38 -9.61
N ILE A 30 22.15 -2.16 -8.31
CA ILE A 30 23.12 -1.27 -7.65
C ILE A 30 24.05 -2.05 -6.74
N ASP A 31 25.32 -1.66 -6.73
CA ASP A 31 26.29 -2.18 -5.77
C ASP A 31 26.28 -1.39 -4.45
N LYS A 32 26.97 -1.95 -3.45
CA LYS A 32 27.00 -1.38 -2.10
C LYS A 32 27.76 -0.06 -2.04
N GLU A 33 28.82 0.09 -2.82
CA GLU A 33 29.66 1.29 -2.80
C GLU A 33 28.91 2.47 -3.44
N PHE A 34 28.25 2.23 -4.57
CA PHE A 34 27.39 3.22 -5.19
C PHE A 34 26.23 3.64 -4.27
N TYR A 35 25.57 2.67 -3.61
CA TYR A 35 24.52 2.98 -2.65
C TYR A 35 25.04 3.86 -1.51
N LYS A 36 26.20 3.54 -0.91
CA LYS A 36 26.80 4.34 0.17
C LYS A 36 27.16 5.74 -0.31
N SER A 37 27.76 5.89 -1.49
CA SER A 37 28.10 7.21 -2.05
C SER A 37 26.84 8.08 -2.21
N LYS A 38 25.74 7.49 -2.65
CA LYS A 38 24.46 8.19 -2.78
C LYS A 38 23.86 8.58 -1.43
N ILE A 39 23.94 7.71 -0.42
CA ILE A 39 23.49 8.04 0.95
C ILE A 39 24.28 9.24 1.50
N CYS A 40 25.62 9.29 1.29
CA CYS A 40 26.43 10.45 1.69
C CYS A 40 25.93 11.76 1.06
N VAL A 41 25.70 11.75 -0.25
CA VAL A 41 25.17 12.93 -0.97
C VAL A 41 23.79 13.34 -0.46
N LEU A 42 22.88 12.38 -0.27
CA LEU A 42 21.54 12.66 0.26
C LEU A 42 21.58 13.23 1.69
N LYS A 43 22.54 12.77 2.49
CA LYS A 43 22.79 13.27 3.86
C LYS A 43 23.34 14.70 3.84
N GLU A 44 24.27 15.02 2.94
CA GLU A 44 24.79 16.39 2.75
C GLU A 44 23.68 17.35 2.29
N HIS A 45 22.73 16.89 1.47
CA HIS A 45 21.55 17.65 1.09
C HIS A 45 20.44 17.68 2.15
N GLY A 46 20.67 17.08 3.31
CA GLY A 46 19.72 17.08 4.43
C GLY A 46 18.48 16.20 4.22
N LEU A 47 18.49 15.27 3.26
CA LEU A 47 17.37 14.37 2.97
C LEU A 47 17.38 13.10 3.84
N VAL A 48 18.55 12.74 4.38
CA VAL A 48 18.77 11.62 5.28
C VAL A 48 19.25 12.17 6.62
N GLU A 49 18.86 11.53 7.72
CA GLU A 49 19.27 11.92 9.07
C GLU A 49 20.79 11.88 9.24
N LYS A 50 21.35 12.91 9.92
CA LYS A 50 22.81 13.02 10.13
C LYS A 50 23.38 11.85 10.94
N ASN A 51 22.61 11.40 11.92
CA ASN A 51 23.04 10.40 12.91
C ASN A 51 22.52 8.98 12.60
N ASP A 52 21.63 8.84 11.57
CA ASP A 52 21.05 7.54 11.22
C ASP A 52 20.77 7.49 9.71
N GLU A 53 21.67 6.87 8.97
CA GLU A 53 21.60 6.71 7.52
C GLU A 53 20.44 5.81 7.04
N SER A 54 19.78 5.11 7.95
CA SER A 54 18.59 4.31 7.66
C SER A 54 17.29 5.12 7.71
N LYS A 55 17.35 6.39 8.11
CA LYS A 55 16.18 7.23 8.31
C LYS A 55 16.16 8.46 7.41
N LEU A 56 14.99 8.75 6.87
CA LEU A 56 14.73 10.02 6.21
C LEU A 56 14.67 11.15 7.25
N SER A 57 15.25 12.29 6.89
CA SER A 57 14.93 13.54 7.57
C SER A 57 13.49 13.99 7.26
N PHE A 58 13.01 15.05 7.92
CA PHE A 58 11.74 15.67 7.58
C PHE A 58 11.70 16.10 6.10
N ILE A 59 12.76 16.73 5.59
CA ILE A 59 12.86 17.17 4.19
C ILE A 59 12.86 15.96 3.25
N GLY A 60 13.58 14.88 3.61
CA GLY A 60 13.61 13.65 2.80
C GLY A 60 12.25 12.96 2.74
N ARG A 61 11.48 12.98 3.83
CA ARG A 61 10.11 12.46 3.83
C ARG A 61 9.16 13.35 2.99
N ASP A 62 9.30 14.66 3.08
CA ASP A 62 8.49 15.63 2.33
C ASP A 62 8.77 15.61 0.82
N ALA A 63 9.95 15.13 0.41
CA ALA A 63 10.31 14.94 -1.00
C ALA A 63 9.58 13.75 -1.66
N LEU A 64 8.80 12.96 -0.92
CA LEU A 64 8.08 11.78 -1.37
C LEU A 64 6.57 11.98 -1.31
N ASN A 65 5.87 11.52 -2.34
CA ASN A 65 4.41 11.41 -2.33
C ASN A 65 4.01 9.96 -2.05
N VAL A 66 3.52 9.69 -0.87
CA VAL A 66 3.08 8.36 -0.43
C VAL A 66 1.58 8.20 -0.65
N VAL A 67 1.20 7.20 -1.42
CA VAL A 67 -0.19 6.86 -1.71
C VAL A 67 -0.59 5.63 -0.90
N LEU A 68 -1.71 5.70 -0.21
CA LEU A 68 -2.30 4.61 0.56
C LEU A 68 -3.59 4.16 -0.08
N VAL A 69 -3.72 2.85 -0.29
CA VAL A 69 -4.95 2.19 -0.75
C VAL A 69 -5.30 1.09 0.23
N GLY A 70 -6.55 1.00 0.65
CA GLY A 70 -7.04 -0.10 1.48
C GLY A 70 -8.02 -1.00 0.73
N GLY A 71 -8.02 -2.31 1.05
CA GLY A 71 -8.97 -3.25 0.48
C GLY A 71 -8.89 -4.65 1.07
N VAL A 72 -9.81 -5.52 0.67
CA VAL A 72 -9.80 -6.93 1.10
C VAL A 72 -8.85 -7.77 0.24
N PHE A 73 -8.87 -7.59 -1.09
CA PHE A 73 -8.01 -8.28 -2.07
C PHE A 73 -8.01 -9.81 -1.95
N ASP A 74 -9.18 -10.42 -1.74
CA ASP A 74 -9.32 -11.85 -1.54
C ASP A 74 -9.02 -12.65 -2.82
N LEU A 75 -9.75 -12.35 -3.91
CA LEU A 75 -9.45 -12.83 -5.25
C LEU A 75 -8.99 -11.65 -6.08
N ILE A 76 -7.71 -11.66 -6.49
CA ILE A 76 -7.15 -10.60 -7.32
C ILE A 76 -7.68 -10.79 -8.77
N HIS A 77 -8.19 -9.71 -9.35
CA HIS A 77 -8.73 -9.67 -10.69
C HIS A 77 -8.33 -8.37 -11.41
N PRO A 78 -8.54 -8.26 -12.74
CA PRO A 78 -8.11 -7.08 -13.50
C PRO A 78 -8.56 -5.75 -12.93
N GLY A 79 -9.76 -5.67 -12.33
CA GLY A 79 -10.25 -4.45 -11.67
C GLY A 79 -9.37 -4.00 -10.50
N HIS A 80 -8.87 -4.93 -9.67
CA HIS A 80 -7.90 -4.60 -8.61
C HIS A 80 -6.59 -4.09 -9.20
N ILE A 81 -6.06 -4.77 -10.23
CA ILE A 81 -4.80 -4.37 -10.89
C ILE A 81 -4.92 -2.94 -11.45
N HIS A 82 -6.04 -2.65 -12.12
CA HIS A 82 -6.29 -1.33 -12.69
C HIS A 82 -6.36 -0.24 -11.61
N THR A 83 -7.14 -0.47 -10.55
CA THR A 83 -7.26 0.45 -9.41
C THR A 83 -5.91 0.71 -8.73
N LEU A 84 -5.13 -0.34 -8.47
CA LEU A 84 -3.82 -0.19 -7.83
C LEU A 84 -2.81 0.52 -8.73
N LYS A 85 -2.82 0.27 -10.06
CA LYS A 85 -1.98 1.03 -11.01
C LYS A 85 -2.39 2.51 -11.08
N ALA A 86 -3.69 2.80 -11.08
CA ALA A 86 -4.19 4.18 -11.05
C ALA A 86 -3.79 4.90 -9.75
N ALA A 87 -3.81 4.19 -8.61
CA ALA A 87 -3.29 4.70 -7.35
C ALA A 87 -1.78 4.96 -7.41
N LYS A 88 -0.98 4.01 -7.92
CA LYS A 88 0.47 4.18 -8.08
C LYS A 88 0.83 5.41 -8.91
N ALA A 89 0.06 5.72 -9.93
CA ALA A 89 0.25 6.90 -10.77
C ALA A 89 0.04 8.24 -10.03
N GLN A 90 -0.53 8.23 -8.81
CA GLN A 90 -0.73 9.44 -8.01
C GLN A 90 0.51 9.83 -7.19
N GLY A 91 1.51 8.96 -7.04
CA GLY A 91 2.67 9.27 -6.20
C GLY A 91 3.88 8.37 -6.42
N ASP A 92 4.89 8.61 -5.61
CA ASP A 92 6.18 7.92 -5.70
C ASP A 92 6.13 6.51 -5.07
N ILE A 93 5.34 6.34 -4.00
CA ILE A 93 5.24 5.10 -3.22
C ILE A 93 3.77 4.67 -3.12
N LEU A 94 3.47 3.43 -3.44
CA LEU A 94 2.17 2.81 -3.22
C LEU A 94 2.25 1.86 -2.02
N VAL A 95 1.57 2.22 -0.94
CA VAL A 95 1.32 1.36 0.22
C VAL A 95 -0.09 0.79 0.12
N VAL A 96 -0.20 -0.54 0.08
CA VAL A 96 -1.48 -1.23 0.04
C VAL A 96 -1.79 -1.85 1.41
N VAL A 97 -2.93 -1.49 1.97
CA VAL A 97 -3.40 -1.99 3.27
C VAL A 97 -4.39 -3.12 3.05
N ILE A 98 -4.02 -4.29 3.51
CA ILE A 98 -4.88 -5.48 3.48
C ILE A 98 -5.78 -5.47 4.72
N ALA A 99 -7.08 -5.50 4.50
CA ALA A 99 -8.04 -5.61 5.61
C ALA A 99 -7.83 -6.93 6.37
N ARG A 100 -7.80 -6.87 7.71
CA ARG A 100 -7.77 -8.08 8.54
C ARG A 100 -8.96 -8.97 8.22
N THR A 101 -8.81 -10.26 8.37
CA THR A 101 -9.92 -11.22 8.11
C THR A 101 -11.15 -10.87 8.93
N SER A 102 -10.99 -10.48 10.21
CA SER A 102 -12.07 -10.02 11.06
C SER A 102 -12.82 -8.78 10.52
N THR A 103 -12.07 -7.83 9.94
CA THR A 103 -12.64 -6.64 9.30
C THR A 103 -13.31 -6.99 7.97
N ALA A 104 -12.68 -7.85 7.19
CA ALA A 104 -13.21 -8.29 5.91
C ALA A 104 -14.54 -9.05 6.04
N MET A 105 -14.68 -9.89 7.08
CA MET A 105 -15.93 -10.59 7.42
C MET A 105 -17.06 -9.62 7.81
N LYS A 106 -16.74 -8.54 8.54
CA LYS A 106 -17.73 -7.49 8.88
C LYS A 106 -18.20 -6.72 7.65
N ILE A 107 -17.31 -6.44 6.70
CA ILE A 107 -17.62 -5.70 5.46
C ILE A 107 -18.42 -6.59 4.49
N LYS A 108 -18.07 -7.88 4.41
CA LYS A 108 -18.65 -8.84 3.46
C LYS A 108 -19.50 -9.88 4.17
N LYS A 109 -20.53 -9.43 4.90
CA LYS A 109 -21.37 -10.23 5.82
C LYS A 109 -21.83 -11.59 5.28
N ASP A 110 -22.04 -11.71 3.95
CA ASP A 110 -22.61 -12.91 3.32
C ASP A 110 -21.65 -13.55 2.31
N ARG A 111 -20.35 -13.29 2.40
CA ARG A 111 -19.39 -13.79 1.39
C ARG A 111 -18.23 -14.52 2.07
N ARG A 112 -17.95 -15.74 1.61
CA ARG A 112 -16.76 -16.49 2.00
C ARG A 112 -15.51 -15.73 1.60
N ILE A 113 -14.54 -15.61 2.52
CA ILE A 113 -13.18 -15.15 2.28
C ILE A 113 -12.33 -16.40 2.13
N TYR A 114 -11.64 -16.54 0.99
CA TYR A 114 -10.87 -17.73 0.65
C TYR A 114 -9.47 -17.71 1.25
N HIS A 115 -8.83 -16.54 1.32
CA HIS A 115 -7.46 -16.38 1.76
C HIS A 115 -7.41 -15.59 3.08
N ASP A 116 -6.57 -16.03 4.00
CA ASP A 116 -6.25 -15.25 5.19
C ASP A 116 -5.52 -13.94 4.84
N GLU A 117 -5.38 -13.04 5.79
CA GLU A 117 -4.74 -11.74 5.55
C GLU A 117 -3.27 -11.85 5.16
N ASN A 118 -2.53 -12.88 5.59
CA ASN A 118 -1.12 -13.06 5.24
C ASN A 118 -0.97 -13.47 3.78
N THR A 119 -1.75 -14.46 3.34
CA THR A 119 -1.80 -14.90 1.93
C THR A 119 -2.21 -13.73 1.02
N ARG A 120 -3.21 -12.94 1.42
CA ARG A 120 -3.63 -11.77 0.65
C ARG A 120 -2.55 -10.68 0.59
N ARG A 121 -1.82 -10.46 1.69
CA ARG A 121 -0.66 -9.57 1.71
C ARG A 121 0.43 -10.06 0.75
N GLU A 122 0.76 -11.33 0.78
CA GLU A 122 1.77 -11.93 -0.10
C GLU A 122 1.41 -11.77 -1.57
N LEU A 123 0.17 -12.12 -1.95
CA LEU A 123 -0.32 -11.94 -3.32
C LEU A 123 -0.21 -10.49 -3.81
N VAL A 124 -0.60 -9.52 -2.98
CA VAL A 124 -0.50 -8.10 -3.32
C VAL A 124 0.95 -7.63 -3.36
N SER A 125 1.80 -8.09 -2.45
CA SER A 125 3.24 -7.78 -2.42
C SER A 125 3.97 -8.26 -3.67
N SER A 126 3.48 -9.33 -4.31
CA SER A 126 4.05 -9.89 -5.54
C SER A 126 3.79 -9.03 -6.78
N LEU A 127 2.94 -8.01 -6.69
CA LEU A 127 2.69 -7.09 -7.79
C LEU A 127 3.84 -6.07 -7.90
N SER A 128 4.58 -6.10 -9.00
CA SER A 128 5.83 -5.33 -9.20
C SER A 128 5.71 -3.82 -9.00
N PHE A 129 4.52 -3.25 -9.16
CA PHE A 129 4.24 -1.82 -8.97
C PHE A 129 3.77 -1.46 -7.56
N VAL A 130 3.55 -2.43 -6.68
CA VAL A 130 3.28 -2.21 -5.25
C VAL A 130 4.62 -2.08 -4.53
N ASP A 131 4.79 -0.99 -3.78
CA ASP A 131 6.04 -0.74 -3.05
C ASP A 131 6.03 -1.41 -1.68
N LEU A 132 4.86 -1.49 -1.05
CA LEU A 132 4.66 -2.14 0.23
C LEU A 132 3.21 -2.61 0.38
N ALA A 133 3.00 -3.85 0.81
CA ALA A 133 1.71 -4.34 1.28
C ALA A 133 1.79 -4.67 2.77
N ILE A 134 0.90 -4.09 3.57
CA ILE A 134 0.82 -4.31 5.03
C ILE A 134 -0.57 -4.78 5.43
N ILE A 135 -0.65 -5.53 6.51
CA ILE A 135 -1.93 -5.80 7.17
C ILE A 135 -2.33 -4.57 7.99
N GLY A 136 -3.57 -4.14 7.89
CA GLY A 136 -4.08 -3.01 8.66
C GLY A 136 -3.87 -3.18 10.16
N LYS A 137 -3.60 -2.09 10.87
CA LYS A 137 -3.46 -2.11 12.33
C LYS A 137 -4.77 -2.56 13.00
N GLU A 138 -4.67 -3.08 14.20
CA GLU A 138 -5.86 -3.32 15.03
C GLU A 138 -6.51 -1.99 15.40
N GLY A 139 -7.84 -1.98 15.47
CA GLY A 139 -8.59 -0.77 15.76
C GLY A 139 -9.27 -0.17 14.52
N THR A 140 -9.00 1.07 14.22
CA THR A 140 -9.64 1.82 13.14
C THR A 140 -8.76 1.94 11.89
N LEU A 141 -9.35 2.35 10.77
CA LEU A 141 -8.60 2.74 9.57
C LEU A 141 -7.50 3.77 9.90
N TYR A 142 -7.80 4.69 10.81
CA TYR A 142 -6.93 5.83 11.11
C TYR A 142 -5.65 5.42 11.85
N ASP A 143 -5.64 4.33 12.62
CA ASP A 143 -4.44 3.80 13.26
C ASP A 143 -3.39 3.37 12.21
N THR A 144 -3.88 2.86 11.07
CA THR A 144 -3.02 2.54 9.93
C THR A 144 -2.58 3.81 9.17
N VAL A 145 -3.47 4.79 9.01
CA VAL A 145 -3.14 6.08 8.38
C VAL A 145 -2.10 6.83 9.22
N GLU A 146 -2.22 6.83 10.55
CA GLU A 146 -1.24 7.44 11.47
C GLU A 146 0.13 6.75 11.40
N TYR A 147 0.14 5.43 11.22
CA TYR A 147 1.37 4.65 11.07
C TYR A 147 2.08 4.95 9.75
N VAL A 148 1.34 4.95 8.65
CA VAL A 148 1.88 5.17 7.29
C VAL A 148 2.15 6.66 7.03
N LYS A 149 1.32 7.57 7.57
CA LYS A 149 1.34 9.02 7.30
C LYS A 149 1.37 9.31 5.80
N PRO A 150 0.37 8.84 5.02
CA PRO A 150 0.35 9.04 3.58
C PRO A 150 0.05 10.50 3.21
N ASP A 151 0.51 10.93 2.03
CA ASP A 151 0.14 12.22 1.43
C ASP A 151 -1.20 12.11 0.71
N ILE A 152 -1.51 10.92 0.18
CA ILE A 152 -2.73 10.65 -0.58
C ILE A 152 -3.38 9.35 -0.07
N ILE A 153 -4.66 9.42 0.23
CA ILE A 153 -5.51 8.24 0.45
C ILE A 153 -6.37 8.07 -0.80
N ALA A 154 -6.13 6.99 -1.55
CA ALA A 154 -6.85 6.70 -2.78
C ALA A 154 -7.94 5.66 -2.52
N LEU A 155 -9.18 6.00 -2.84
CA LEU A 155 -10.36 5.15 -2.71
C LEU A 155 -10.72 4.55 -4.07
N GLY A 156 -11.06 3.27 -4.10
CA GLY A 156 -11.69 2.67 -5.27
C GLY A 156 -13.07 3.27 -5.55
N TYR A 157 -13.51 3.21 -6.80
CA TYR A 157 -14.77 3.82 -7.25
C TYR A 157 -16.00 3.27 -6.50
N ASP A 158 -15.98 2.02 -6.07
CA ASP A 158 -17.07 1.29 -5.43
C ASP A 158 -16.95 1.18 -3.89
N GLN A 159 -15.94 1.80 -3.30
CA GLN A 159 -15.78 1.79 -1.85
C GLN A 159 -16.80 2.70 -1.17
N ALA A 160 -17.46 2.18 -0.13
CA ALA A 160 -18.52 2.88 0.60
C ALA A 160 -18.04 4.08 1.44
N HIS A 161 -16.72 4.22 1.62
CA HIS A 161 -16.14 5.32 2.42
C HIS A 161 -16.36 6.67 1.76
N SER A 162 -16.86 7.64 2.54
CA SER A 162 -16.99 9.03 2.11
C SER A 162 -15.62 9.73 2.15
N GLU A 163 -15.23 10.36 1.05
CA GLU A 163 -14.02 11.18 0.96
C GLU A 163 -14.02 12.30 2.00
N LYS A 164 -15.17 12.93 2.18
CA LYS A 164 -15.39 14.01 3.15
C LYS A 164 -15.17 13.52 4.58
N ASP A 165 -15.73 12.36 4.93
CA ASP A 165 -15.62 11.82 6.29
C ASP A 165 -14.17 11.41 6.61
N ILE A 166 -13.47 10.77 5.67
CA ILE A 166 -12.06 10.45 5.84
C ILE A 166 -11.24 11.74 5.99
N SER A 167 -11.45 12.73 5.12
CA SER A 167 -10.73 14.01 5.19
C SER A 167 -10.93 14.72 6.53
N VAL A 168 -12.18 14.80 7.01
CA VAL A 168 -12.49 15.41 8.32
C VAL A 168 -11.81 14.66 9.47
N ASN A 169 -11.87 13.33 9.45
CA ASN A 169 -11.25 12.53 10.51
C ASN A 169 -9.71 12.57 10.47
N CYS A 170 -9.10 12.63 9.28
CA CYS A 170 -7.67 12.86 9.15
C CYS A 170 -7.26 14.21 9.76
N LYS A 171 -7.98 15.29 9.43
CA LYS A 171 -7.72 16.64 9.99
C LYS A 171 -7.82 16.68 11.52
N LYS A 172 -8.82 15.99 12.11
CA LYS A 172 -8.96 15.87 13.58
C LYS A 172 -7.75 15.20 14.25
N ARG A 173 -6.97 14.45 13.50
CA ARG A 173 -5.75 13.72 13.95
C ARG A 173 -4.46 14.39 13.48
N ASN A 174 -4.53 15.63 12.99
CA ASN A 174 -3.40 16.35 12.40
C ASN A 174 -2.71 15.59 11.25
N LEU A 175 -3.48 14.82 10.48
CA LEU A 175 -3.01 14.11 9.29
C LEU A 175 -3.42 14.90 8.04
N ASN A 176 -2.44 15.34 7.25
CA ASN A 176 -2.64 16.17 6.07
C ASN A 176 -2.75 15.34 4.77
N ALA A 177 -3.49 14.23 4.82
CA ALA A 177 -3.68 13.40 3.64
C ALA A 177 -4.78 13.95 2.73
N ARG A 178 -4.49 14.09 1.44
CA ARG A 178 -5.49 14.35 0.41
C ARG A 178 -6.24 13.06 0.10
N VAL A 179 -7.57 13.10 0.15
CA VAL A 179 -8.41 11.95 -0.21
C VAL A 179 -8.87 12.08 -1.65
N VAL A 180 -8.68 11.05 -2.45
CA VAL A 180 -9.07 11.02 -3.87
C VAL A 180 -9.85 9.75 -4.17
N ARG A 181 -10.88 9.86 -5.00
CA ARG A 181 -11.58 8.70 -5.56
C ARG A 181 -11.06 8.43 -6.97
N LEU A 182 -10.67 7.18 -7.20
CA LEU A 182 -10.16 6.74 -8.49
C LEU A 182 -11.35 6.44 -9.44
N ASN A 183 -11.38 7.13 -10.56
CA ASN A 183 -12.41 6.95 -11.59
C ASN A 183 -11.94 5.91 -12.61
N THR A 184 -11.95 4.65 -12.24
CA THR A 184 -11.45 3.62 -13.16
C THR A 184 -12.25 2.33 -13.04
N PRO A 185 -13.53 2.33 -13.41
CA PRO A 185 -14.25 1.08 -13.53
C PRO A 185 -13.74 0.32 -14.74
N ILE A 186 -13.27 -0.92 -14.54
CA ILE A 186 -13.35 -1.92 -15.60
C ILE A 186 -14.74 -2.55 -15.46
N PRO A 187 -15.67 -2.24 -16.36
CA PRO A 187 -17.03 -2.78 -16.28
C PRO A 187 -17.00 -4.31 -16.29
N GLY A 188 -17.82 -4.95 -15.48
CA GLY A 188 -18.02 -6.40 -15.51
C GLY A 188 -16.97 -7.24 -14.77
N THR A 189 -16.07 -6.64 -13.96
CA THR A 189 -15.07 -7.43 -13.23
C THR A 189 -15.14 -7.14 -11.73
N LYS A 190 -16.00 -7.84 -11.00
CA LYS A 190 -16.06 -7.83 -9.54
C LYS A 190 -15.75 -9.21 -9.00
N SER A 191 -15.07 -9.30 -7.86
CA SER A 191 -14.87 -10.59 -7.18
C SER A 191 -16.18 -11.32 -6.88
N SER A 192 -17.29 -10.57 -6.72
CA SER A 192 -18.63 -11.13 -6.57
C SER A 192 -19.11 -11.87 -7.80
N ASP A 193 -18.84 -11.34 -8.97
CA ASP A 193 -19.32 -11.91 -10.24
C ASP A 193 -18.55 -13.19 -10.55
N ILE A 194 -17.22 -13.17 -10.33
CA ILE A 194 -16.37 -14.36 -10.44
C ILE A 194 -16.84 -15.46 -9.47
N LYS A 195 -17.16 -15.10 -8.21
CA LYS A 195 -17.65 -16.06 -7.21
C LYS A 195 -19.01 -16.64 -7.59
N ASN A 196 -19.91 -15.84 -8.14
CA ASN A 196 -21.23 -16.28 -8.60
C ASN A 196 -21.13 -17.18 -9.85
N GLU A 197 -20.22 -16.86 -10.79
CA GLU A 197 -19.99 -17.67 -11.99
C GLU A 197 -19.34 -19.03 -11.68
N LEU A 198 -18.44 -19.08 -10.71
CA LEU A 198 -17.81 -20.32 -10.27
C LEU A 198 -18.79 -21.22 -9.47
N GLY A 199 -19.99 -20.72 -9.16
CA GLY A 199 -20.99 -21.39 -8.33
C GLY A 199 -20.50 -21.47 -6.87
N GLU A 200 -21.39 -21.20 -5.91
CA GLU A 200 -21.19 -21.62 -4.52
C GLU A 200 -21.36 -23.14 -4.40
N GLY A 201 -20.77 -23.89 -5.33
CA GLY A 201 -20.83 -25.34 -5.39
C GLY A 201 -19.76 -25.95 -4.50
N ASP A 202 -20.18 -26.59 -3.41
CA ASP A 202 -19.41 -27.49 -2.53
C ASP A 202 -18.69 -28.64 -3.26
N SER A 203 -18.56 -28.57 -4.59
CA SER A 203 -18.23 -29.72 -5.43
C SER A 203 -16.81 -29.76 -6.01
N PHE A 204 -16.01 -28.69 -5.95
CA PHE A 204 -14.71 -28.66 -6.66
C PHE A 204 -13.47 -28.97 -5.82
N TYR A 205 -13.58 -29.22 -4.53
CA TYR A 205 -12.45 -29.64 -3.68
C TYR A 205 -12.73 -30.98 -3.00
N ARG A 206 -12.98 -32.00 -3.81
CA ARG A 206 -12.78 -33.40 -3.44
C ARG A 206 -11.87 -34.04 -4.48
N ILE A 207 -10.58 -33.77 -4.36
CA ILE A 207 -9.52 -34.65 -4.85
C ILE A 207 -8.54 -34.82 -3.69
#